data_727912b4f34d6ba3b3126ef76e72f40d
#
_entry.id   727912b4f34d6ba3b3126ef76e72f40d
#
_cell.length_a   1.000
_cell.length_b   1.000
_cell.length_c   1.000
_cell.angle_alpha   90.00
_cell.angle_beta   90.00
_cell.angle_gamma   90.00
#
_symmetry.space_group_name_H-M   'P 1'
#
loop_
_entity.id
_entity.type
_entity.pdbx_description
1 polymer ?
#
loop_
_entity_poly.entity_id
_entity_poly.type
_entity_poly.pdbx_seq_one_letter_code
_entity_poly.pdbx_strand_id
1 'polypeptide(L)'
;MEKIRIEHLSIRYSDGTESLRDICLSIPANQITVLFGPAGGGKSTLLRALNRLNDLADVQEVSGQILFNGVNILDPKVNVVNLRRKIGMVFSRPVVLPLSIYQNVSYGLELMGERRKSKLDEAVERALRRAALWDEVYDRLKGPASAISGGQQQRLCLARVLALEPEVILLDEPTSALDPVSTARIEGLMQEIKEQYTIVWVPHNVQQAARMADYAAFFLQGELVEHGPGETLFVKPRDQRTQDYVTGRFG
;
A
#
# COMPACT_ATOMS: atom_id res chain seq x y z
N MET A 1 -4.56 -18.73 -2.23
CA MET A 1 -3.76 -18.55 -3.47
C MET A 1 -2.74 -17.45 -3.22
N GLU A 2 -1.49 -17.61 -3.67
CA GLU A 2 -0.43 -16.61 -3.52
C GLU A 2 -0.54 -15.54 -4.62
N LYS A 3 -0.45 -14.26 -4.25
CA LYS A 3 -0.49 -13.13 -5.19
C LYS A 3 0.89 -12.62 -5.54
N ILE A 4 1.74 -12.48 -4.51
CA ILE A 4 3.13 -12.05 -4.66
C ILE A 4 4.01 -13.02 -3.88
N ARG A 5 5.11 -13.45 -4.48
CA ARG A 5 6.16 -14.23 -3.82
C ARG A 5 7.48 -13.51 -3.91
N ILE A 6 8.11 -13.31 -2.79
CA ILE A 6 9.41 -12.67 -2.65
C ILE A 6 10.41 -13.77 -2.29
N GLU A 7 11.51 -13.85 -3.04
CA GLU A 7 12.55 -14.87 -2.89
C GLU A 7 13.92 -14.21 -2.78
N HIS A 8 14.56 -14.37 -1.63
CA HIS A 8 15.92 -13.92 -1.35
C HIS A 8 16.17 -12.44 -1.69
N LEU A 9 15.17 -11.56 -1.46
CA LEU A 9 15.27 -10.15 -1.79
C LEU A 9 16.20 -9.43 -0.83
N SER A 10 17.26 -8.83 -1.36
CA SER A 10 18.11 -7.89 -0.63
C SER A 10 18.20 -6.56 -1.38
N ILE A 11 18.19 -5.45 -0.63
CA ILE A 11 18.29 -4.10 -1.17
C ILE A 11 19.28 -3.28 -0.34
N ARG A 12 20.30 -2.73 -1.02
CA ARG A 12 21.29 -1.84 -0.46
C ARG A 12 21.24 -0.47 -1.15
N TYR A 13 21.26 0.59 -0.36
CA TYR A 13 21.34 1.97 -0.85
C TYR A 13 22.80 2.40 -1.02
N SER A 14 23.03 3.48 -1.78
CA SER A 14 24.39 3.99 -2.10
C SER A 14 25.15 4.53 -0.88
N ASP A 15 24.42 4.87 0.20
CA ASP A 15 25.03 5.22 1.50
C ASP A 15 25.56 4.02 2.30
N GLY A 16 25.45 2.80 1.74
CA GLY A 16 25.83 1.55 2.35
C GLY A 16 24.76 0.92 3.24
N THR A 17 23.59 1.55 3.40
CA THR A 17 22.49 1.00 4.21
C THR A 17 21.88 -0.22 3.54
N GLU A 18 21.95 -1.36 4.20
CA GLU A 18 21.29 -2.61 3.82
C GLU A 18 19.87 -2.62 4.38
N SER A 19 18.91 -2.13 3.59
CA SER A 19 17.53 -1.92 4.03
C SER A 19 16.67 -3.19 4.03
N LEU A 20 17.00 -4.15 3.18
CA LEU A 20 16.42 -5.50 3.17
C LEU A 20 17.52 -6.53 3.03
N ARG A 21 17.41 -7.64 3.80
CA ARG A 21 18.39 -8.71 3.89
C ARG A 21 17.72 -10.05 3.73
N ASP A 22 17.92 -10.68 2.59
CA ASP A 22 17.47 -12.05 2.29
C ASP A 22 15.99 -12.32 2.61
N ILE A 23 15.10 -11.43 2.19
CA ILE A 23 13.67 -11.52 2.48
C ILE A 23 13.03 -12.61 1.63
N CYS A 24 12.38 -13.57 2.30
CA CYS A 24 11.51 -14.58 1.71
C CYS A 24 10.10 -14.44 2.29
N LEU A 25 9.12 -14.02 1.49
CA LEU A 25 7.75 -13.75 1.95
C LEU A 25 6.73 -14.05 0.85
N SER A 26 5.66 -14.77 1.22
CA SER A 26 4.48 -14.93 0.38
C SER A 26 3.35 -14.01 0.83
N ILE A 27 2.75 -13.28 -0.09
CA ILE A 27 1.61 -12.40 0.14
C ILE A 27 0.37 -13.09 -0.46
N PRO A 28 -0.59 -13.50 0.38
CA PRO A 28 -1.83 -14.14 -0.07
C PRO A 28 -2.70 -13.17 -0.89
N ALA A 29 -3.42 -13.73 -1.87
CA ALA A 29 -4.40 -12.98 -2.65
C ALA A 29 -5.65 -12.65 -1.82
N ASN A 30 -6.23 -11.47 -2.08
CA ASN A 30 -7.53 -11.05 -1.53
C ASN A 30 -7.58 -11.10 0.01
N GLN A 31 -6.52 -10.62 0.61
CA GLN A 31 -6.34 -10.49 2.06
C GLN A 31 -5.53 -9.23 2.38
N ILE A 32 -5.59 -8.80 3.63
CA ILE A 32 -4.74 -7.74 4.15
C ILE A 32 -3.49 -8.35 4.76
N THR A 33 -2.35 -8.18 4.09
CA THR A 33 -1.03 -8.47 4.66
C THR A 33 -0.46 -7.24 5.30
N VAL A 34 -0.23 -7.29 6.60
CA VAL A 34 0.35 -6.19 7.38
C VAL A 34 1.86 -6.38 7.53
N LEU A 35 2.65 -5.35 7.16
CA LEU A 35 4.08 -5.29 7.44
C LEU A 35 4.29 -4.37 8.65
N PHE A 36 4.79 -4.90 9.75
CA PHE A 36 4.96 -4.15 11.00
C PHE A 36 6.36 -4.32 11.60
N GLY A 37 6.70 -3.46 12.56
CA GLY A 37 8.01 -3.39 13.18
C GLY A 37 8.49 -1.95 13.36
N PRO A 38 9.64 -1.72 14.01
CA PRO A 38 10.15 -0.38 14.28
C PRO A 38 10.50 0.40 13.01
N ALA A 39 10.69 1.71 13.16
CA ALA A 39 11.22 2.56 12.08
C ALA A 39 12.59 2.03 11.61
N GLY A 40 12.89 2.17 10.32
CA GLY A 40 14.12 1.63 9.75
C GLY A 40 14.14 0.11 9.53
N GLY A 41 13.04 -0.61 9.83
CA GLY A 41 12.95 -2.06 9.64
C GLY A 41 12.88 -2.55 8.19
N GLY A 42 12.82 -1.65 7.18
CA GLY A 42 12.77 -2.03 5.76
C GLY A 42 11.36 -2.08 5.14
N LYS A 43 10.29 -1.88 5.93
CA LYS A 43 8.88 -2.00 5.49
C LYS A 43 8.53 -1.14 4.27
N SER A 44 8.83 0.16 4.30
CA SER A 44 8.57 1.08 3.18
C SER A 44 9.47 0.79 1.98
N THR A 45 10.68 0.29 2.20
CA THR A 45 11.57 -0.18 1.12
C THR A 45 10.94 -1.38 0.41
N LEU A 46 10.39 -2.34 1.16
CA LEU A 46 9.68 -3.47 0.58
C LEU A 46 8.44 -3.02 -0.19
N LEU A 47 7.57 -2.17 0.39
CA LEU A 47 6.41 -1.64 -0.34
C LEU A 47 6.82 -1.01 -1.67
N ARG A 48 7.86 -0.17 -1.68
CA ARG A 48 8.36 0.48 -2.89
C ARG A 48 8.97 -0.51 -3.88
N ALA A 49 9.56 -1.61 -3.40
CA ALA A 49 10.07 -2.66 -4.27
C ALA A 49 8.94 -3.38 -5.02
N LEU A 50 7.79 -3.62 -4.36
CA LEU A 50 6.62 -4.30 -4.95
C LEU A 50 6.04 -3.59 -6.18
N ASN A 51 6.25 -2.29 -6.36
CA ASN A 51 5.83 -1.55 -7.56
C ASN A 51 6.99 -0.83 -8.26
N ARG A 52 8.22 -1.22 -7.94
CA ARG A 52 9.45 -0.68 -8.53
C ARG A 52 9.62 0.84 -8.36
N LEU A 53 9.09 1.43 -7.28
CA LEU A 53 9.40 2.82 -6.94
C LEU A 53 10.84 3.00 -6.45
N ASN A 54 11.51 1.94 -6.00
CA ASN A 54 12.93 1.98 -5.67
C ASN A 54 13.83 2.27 -6.88
N ASP A 55 13.35 2.05 -8.11
CA ASP A 55 14.06 2.46 -9.33
C ASP A 55 14.30 3.98 -9.41
N LEU A 56 13.53 4.78 -8.63
CA LEU A 56 13.65 6.23 -8.55
C LEU A 56 14.46 6.71 -7.33
N ALA A 57 14.93 5.79 -6.51
CA ALA A 57 15.74 6.05 -5.33
C ALA A 57 17.21 5.74 -5.62
N ASP A 58 18.08 6.23 -4.73
CA ASP A 58 19.54 5.99 -4.84
C ASP A 58 19.88 4.58 -4.32
N VAL A 59 19.43 3.57 -5.04
CA VAL A 59 19.67 2.15 -4.75
C VAL A 59 20.92 1.69 -5.49
N GLN A 60 21.88 1.14 -4.76
CA GLN A 60 23.13 0.63 -5.29
C GLN A 60 22.97 -0.79 -5.85
N GLU A 61 22.26 -1.65 -5.10
CA GLU A 61 22.16 -3.06 -5.43
C GLU A 61 20.77 -3.63 -5.05
N VAL A 62 20.23 -4.44 -5.95
CA VAL A 62 19.02 -5.26 -5.70
C VAL A 62 19.33 -6.68 -6.13
N SER A 63 19.13 -7.66 -5.25
CA SER A 63 19.26 -9.09 -5.57
C SER A 63 17.99 -9.86 -5.16
N GLY A 64 17.84 -11.07 -5.68
CA GLY A 64 16.64 -11.89 -5.47
C GLY A 64 15.55 -11.67 -6.50
N GLN A 65 14.31 -12.09 -6.18
CA GLN A 65 13.18 -12.03 -7.09
C GLN A 65 11.90 -11.57 -6.38
N ILE A 66 11.04 -10.89 -7.12
CA ILE A 66 9.67 -10.58 -6.72
C ILE A 66 8.75 -11.09 -7.82
N LEU A 67 8.02 -12.15 -7.56
CA LEU A 67 7.10 -12.78 -8.50
C LEU A 67 5.68 -12.27 -8.26
N PHE A 68 5.15 -11.49 -9.19
CA PHE A 68 3.76 -11.04 -9.20
C PHE A 68 2.99 -11.84 -10.25
N ASN A 69 1.98 -12.62 -9.82
CA ASN A 69 1.29 -13.59 -10.70
C ASN A 69 2.28 -14.51 -11.44
N GLY A 70 3.38 -14.92 -10.80
CA GLY A 70 4.41 -15.79 -11.38
C GLY A 70 5.44 -15.10 -12.28
N VAL A 71 5.33 -13.79 -12.51
CA VAL A 71 6.27 -13.01 -13.33
C VAL A 71 7.22 -12.22 -12.44
N ASN A 72 8.54 -12.37 -12.63
CA ASN A 72 9.52 -11.57 -11.88
C ASN A 72 9.44 -10.10 -12.31
N ILE A 73 8.95 -9.24 -11.41
CA ILE A 73 8.77 -7.82 -11.69
C ILE A 73 10.08 -7.03 -11.72
N LEU A 74 11.18 -7.61 -11.24
CA LEU A 74 12.52 -6.98 -11.29
C LEU A 74 13.21 -7.17 -12.65
N ASP A 75 12.65 -8.00 -13.55
CA ASP A 75 13.19 -8.16 -14.91
C ASP A 75 13.13 -6.80 -15.64
N PRO A 76 14.27 -6.34 -16.26
CA PRO A 76 14.30 -5.08 -17.02
C PRO A 76 13.29 -5.00 -18.19
N LYS A 77 12.80 -6.14 -18.68
CA LYS A 77 11.80 -6.19 -19.75
C LYS A 77 10.39 -5.88 -19.27
N VAL A 78 10.13 -5.86 -17.97
CA VAL A 78 8.81 -5.56 -17.43
C VAL A 78 8.45 -4.09 -17.66
N ASN A 79 7.30 -3.85 -18.25
CA ASN A 79 6.75 -2.51 -18.40
C ASN A 79 6.30 -1.95 -17.04
N VAL A 80 7.10 -1.05 -16.49
CA VAL A 80 6.89 -0.48 -15.15
C VAL A 80 5.60 0.34 -15.05
N VAL A 81 5.18 1.00 -16.13
CA VAL A 81 3.92 1.76 -16.16
C VAL A 81 2.73 0.80 -16.00
N ASN A 82 2.73 -0.30 -16.75
CA ASN A 82 1.68 -1.33 -16.62
C ASN A 82 1.72 -2.02 -15.25
N LEU A 83 2.91 -2.24 -14.68
CA LEU A 83 3.06 -2.78 -13.33
C LEU A 83 2.42 -1.85 -12.28
N ARG A 84 2.74 -0.55 -12.29
CA ARG A 84 2.23 0.45 -11.35
C ARG A 84 0.73 0.70 -11.46
N ARG A 85 0.13 0.35 -12.59
CA ARG A 85 -1.33 0.35 -12.75
C ARG A 85 -1.97 -0.83 -12.01
N LYS A 86 -1.33 -2.01 -12.05
CA LYS A 86 -1.80 -3.22 -11.37
C LYS A 86 -1.48 -3.20 -9.87
N ILE A 87 -0.41 -2.54 -9.47
CA ILE A 87 0.05 -2.41 -8.09
C ILE A 87 0.07 -0.92 -7.74
N GLY A 88 -1.07 -0.42 -7.26
CA GLY A 88 -1.23 0.99 -6.88
C GLY A 88 -0.69 1.25 -5.46
N MET A 89 -0.25 2.49 -5.19
CA MET A 89 0.29 2.86 -3.88
C MET A 89 -0.34 4.14 -3.36
N VAL A 90 -0.65 4.15 -2.07
CA VAL A 90 -1.10 5.31 -1.29
C VAL A 90 -0.08 5.58 -0.20
N PHE A 91 0.37 6.84 -0.11
CA PHE A 91 1.42 7.28 0.82
C PHE A 91 0.83 7.83 2.12
N SER A 92 1.66 7.95 3.15
CA SER A 92 1.30 8.49 4.46
C SER A 92 0.80 9.94 4.41
N ARG A 93 1.38 10.75 3.54
CA ARG A 93 0.89 12.11 3.26
C ARG A 93 0.09 12.10 1.96
N PRO A 94 -1.13 12.65 1.95
CA PRO A 94 -1.90 12.74 0.72
C PRO A 94 -1.20 13.65 -0.29
N VAL A 95 -0.94 13.12 -1.47
CA VAL A 95 -0.38 13.88 -2.59
C VAL A 95 -1.49 14.09 -3.62
N VAL A 96 -2.26 15.16 -3.43
CA VAL A 96 -3.25 15.57 -4.42
C VAL A 96 -2.58 16.35 -5.55
N LEU A 97 -3.02 16.09 -6.78
CA LEU A 97 -2.56 16.85 -7.95
C LEU A 97 -3.18 18.26 -7.91
N PRO A 98 -2.52 19.29 -8.44
CA PRO A 98 -3.05 20.65 -8.52
C PRO A 98 -4.16 20.76 -9.59
N LEU A 99 -5.16 19.90 -9.46
CA LEU A 99 -6.29 19.67 -10.36
C LEU A 99 -7.58 19.64 -9.54
N SER A 100 -8.73 19.57 -10.22
CA SER A 100 -10.03 19.37 -9.57
C SER A 100 -10.11 17.99 -8.90
N ILE A 101 -11.12 17.79 -8.03
CA ILE A 101 -11.43 16.48 -7.42
C ILE A 101 -11.67 15.45 -8.53
N TYR A 102 -12.51 15.79 -9.51
CA TYR A 102 -12.79 14.93 -10.67
C TYR A 102 -11.51 14.54 -11.41
N GLN A 103 -10.70 15.54 -11.79
CA GLN A 103 -9.49 15.29 -12.55
C GLN A 103 -8.44 14.48 -11.76
N ASN A 104 -8.37 14.60 -10.43
CA ASN A 104 -7.50 13.74 -9.64
C ASN A 104 -7.83 12.26 -9.82
N VAL A 105 -9.09 11.90 -9.98
CA VAL A 105 -9.53 10.51 -10.16
C VAL A 105 -9.43 10.08 -11.62
N SER A 106 -9.85 10.94 -12.58
CA SER A 106 -9.86 10.62 -14.01
C SER A 106 -8.47 10.60 -14.63
N TYR A 107 -7.49 11.29 -14.03
CA TYR A 107 -6.17 11.54 -14.61
C TYR A 107 -5.47 10.29 -15.13
N GLY A 108 -5.44 9.23 -14.34
CA GLY A 108 -4.82 7.96 -14.74
C GLY A 108 -5.51 7.31 -15.94
N LEU A 109 -6.85 7.37 -16.01
CA LEU A 109 -7.64 6.84 -17.12
C LEU A 109 -7.41 7.64 -18.41
N GLU A 110 -7.32 8.97 -18.29
CA GLU A 110 -7.02 9.86 -19.39
C GLU A 110 -5.62 9.63 -19.97
N LEU A 111 -4.63 9.39 -19.11
CA LEU A 111 -3.27 9.00 -19.54
C LEU A 111 -3.25 7.64 -20.27
N MET A 112 -4.21 6.75 -19.96
CA MET A 112 -4.40 5.50 -20.67
C MET A 112 -5.13 5.64 -22.01
N GLY A 113 -5.52 6.87 -22.38
CA GLY A 113 -6.18 7.16 -23.63
C GLY A 113 -7.72 7.11 -23.57
N GLU A 114 -8.34 6.93 -22.38
CA GLU A 114 -9.79 7.06 -22.29
C GLU A 114 -10.20 8.53 -22.48
N ARG A 115 -11.09 8.78 -23.46
CA ARG A 115 -11.56 10.12 -23.81
C ARG A 115 -13.08 10.25 -23.74
N ARG A 116 -13.80 9.14 -23.62
CA ARG A 116 -15.26 9.15 -23.55
C ARG A 116 -15.71 9.62 -22.19
N LYS A 117 -16.35 10.81 -22.20
CA LYS A 117 -16.79 11.48 -20.99
C LYS A 117 -17.68 10.58 -20.12
N SER A 118 -18.63 9.87 -20.72
CA SER A 118 -19.52 8.97 -19.97
C SER A 118 -18.77 7.88 -19.21
N LYS A 119 -17.71 7.30 -19.80
CA LYS A 119 -16.88 6.29 -19.13
C LYS A 119 -16.03 6.89 -18.00
N LEU A 120 -15.51 8.07 -18.21
CA LEU A 120 -14.78 8.79 -17.16
C LEU A 120 -15.71 9.16 -16.00
N ASP A 121 -16.92 9.68 -16.28
CA ASP A 121 -17.91 10.04 -15.27
C ASP A 121 -18.29 8.82 -14.42
N GLU A 122 -18.58 7.68 -15.06
CA GLU A 122 -18.91 6.42 -14.38
C GLU A 122 -17.75 5.91 -13.52
N ALA A 123 -16.53 5.92 -14.05
CA ALA A 123 -15.35 5.46 -13.33
C ALA A 123 -15.03 6.36 -12.13
N VAL A 124 -15.15 7.68 -12.28
CA VAL A 124 -14.93 8.66 -11.20
C VAL A 124 -15.96 8.47 -10.09
N GLU A 125 -17.25 8.37 -10.42
CA GLU A 125 -18.28 8.12 -9.42
C GLU A 125 -18.04 6.81 -8.69
N ARG A 126 -17.82 5.72 -9.41
CA ARG A 126 -17.54 4.39 -8.83
C ARG A 126 -16.34 4.42 -7.89
N ALA A 127 -15.24 5.05 -8.31
CA ALA A 127 -14.02 5.14 -7.49
C ALA A 127 -14.23 5.99 -6.23
N LEU A 128 -14.92 7.12 -6.32
CA LEU A 128 -15.25 7.97 -5.19
C LEU A 128 -16.21 7.29 -4.21
N ARG A 129 -17.20 6.52 -4.69
CA ARG A 129 -18.09 5.71 -3.84
C ARG A 129 -17.30 4.62 -3.12
N ARG A 130 -16.44 3.89 -3.83
CA ARG A 130 -15.56 2.88 -3.24
C ARG A 130 -14.60 3.45 -2.22
N ALA A 131 -14.18 4.71 -2.36
CA ALA A 131 -13.35 5.41 -1.37
C ALA A 131 -14.15 6.08 -0.24
N ALA A 132 -15.47 5.83 -0.15
CA ALA A 132 -16.40 6.45 0.80
C ALA A 132 -16.29 7.99 0.82
N LEU A 133 -16.10 8.60 -0.35
CA LEU A 133 -15.91 10.05 -0.51
C LEU A 133 -17.00 10.72 -1.34
N TRP A 134 -17.75 9.96 -2.15
CA TRP A 134 -18.74 10.50 -3.09
C TRP A 134 -19.72 11.48 -2.43
N ASP A 135 -20.39 11.05 -1.35
CA ASP A 135 -21.45 11.82 -0.71
C ASP A 135 -20.95 13.13 -0.07
N GLU A 136 -19.64 13.27 0.10
CA GLU A 136 -19.02 14.47 0.65
C GLU A 136 -18.56 15.47 -0.43
N VAL A 137 -18.46 15.03 -1.71
CA VAL A 137 -17.84 15.86 -2.77
C VAL A 137 -18.62 15.91 -4.09
N TYR A 138 -19.71 15.17 -4.25
CA TYR A 138 -20.44 15.04 -5.53
C TYR A 138 -20.93 16.38 -6.09
N ASP A 139 -21.23 17.35 -5.24
CA ASP A 139 -21.69 18.69 -5.60
C ASP A 139 -20.56 19.66 -5.98
N ARG A 140 -19.30 19.29 -5.70
CA ARG A 140 -18.11 20.11 -5.91
C ARG A 140 -16.95 19.39 -6.63
N LEU A 141 -17.25 18.43 -7.49
CA LEU A 141 -16.24 17.65 -8.23
C LEU A 141 -15.30 18.52 -9.08
N LYS A 142 -15.77 19.69 -9.56
CA LYS A 142 -14.97 20.65 -10.33
C LYS A 142 -14.10 21.57 -9.45
N GLY A 143 -14.31 21.55 -8.15
CA GLY A 143 -13.51 22.31 -7.19
C GLY A 143 -12.08 21.78 -7.05
N PRO A 144 -11.13 22.61 -6.57
CA PRO A 144 -9.75 22.21 -6.41
C PRO A 144 -9.61 21.14 -5.31
N ALA A 145 -8.83 20.08 -5.60
CA ALA A 145 -8.60 18.99 -4.65
C ALA A 145 -7.86 19.44 -3.38
N SER A 146 -7.13 20.55 -3.42
CA SER A 146 -6.46 21.13 -2.26
C SER A 146 -7.41 21.75 -1.23
N ALA A 147 -8.67 22.03 -1.60
CA ALA A 147 -9.66 22.68 -0.74
C ALA A 147 -10.43 21.72 0.19
N ILE A 148 -10.25 20.42 0.05
CA ILE A 148 -10.89 19.42 0.91
C ILE A 148 -9.99 19.07 2.10
N SER A 149 -10.58 18.49 3.18
CA SER A 149 -9.83 18.13 4.40
C SER A 149 -8.76 17.07 4.14
N GLY A 150 -7.76 16.94 5.04
CA GLY A 150 -6.69 15.94 4.92
C GLY A 150 -7.22 14.51 4.80
N GLY A 151 -8.23 14.13 5.60
CA GLY A 151 -8.87 12.82 5.49
C GLY A 151 -9.62 12.62 4.17
N GLN A 152 -10.25 13.68 3.62
CA GLN A 152 -10.85 13.64 2.29
C GLN A 152 -9.79 13.53 1.19
N GLN A 153 -8.66 14.26 1.32
CA GLN A 153 -7.54 14.15 0.38
C GLN A 153 -6.94 12.74 0.37
N GLN A 154 -6.81 12.10 1.52
CA GLN A 154 -6.32 10.73 1.60
C GLN A 154 -7.26 9.75 0.90
N ARG A 155 -8.57 9.87 1.13
CA ARG A 155 -9.57 9.07 0.42
C ARG A 155 -9.63 9.39 -1.08
N LEU A 156 -9.32 10.63 -1.48
CA LEU A 156 -9.18 11.00 -2.89
C LEU A 156 -7.96 10.32 -3.53
N CYS A 157 -6.82 10.25 -2.83
CA CYS A 157 -5.66 9.49 -3.29
C CYS A 157 -5.99 8.00 -3.46
N LEU A 158 -6.77 7.43 -2.54
CA LEU A 158 -7.26 6.06 -2.66
C LEU A 158 -8.23 5.90 -3.85
N ALA A 159 -9.18 6.83 -4.05
CA ALA A 159 -10.08 6.82 -5.20
C ALA A 159 -9.30 6.85 -6.53
N ARG A 160 -8.24 7.66 -6.60
CA ARG A 160 -7.36 7.72 -7.77
C ARG A 160 -6.70 6.37 -8.08
N VAL A 161 -6.29 5.63 -7.05
CA VAL A 161 -5.75 4.27 -7.22
C VAL A 161 -6.84 3.29 -7.65
N LEU A 162 -8.00 3.31 -6.99
CA LEU A 162 -9.13 2.42 -7.27
C LEU A 162 -9.74 2.64 -8.66
N ALA A 163 -9.66 3.86 -9.22
CA ALA A 163 -10.14 4.17 -10.57
C ALA A 163 -9.44 3.35 -11.66
N LEU A 164 -8.19 2.93 -11.42
CA LEU A 164 -7.41 2.10 -12.33
C LEU A 164 -7.67 0.60 -12.19
N GLU A 165 -8.55 0.20 -11.26
CA GLU A 165 -8.90 -1.20 -10.96
C GLU A 165 -7.64 -2.07 -10.74
N PRO A 166 -6.79 -1.72 -9.75
CA PRO A 166 -5.56 -2.46 -9.50
C PRO A 166 -5.84 -3.88 -9.03
N GLU A 167 -4.83 -4.75 -9.09
CA GLU A 167 -4.88 -6.08 -8.47
C GLU A 167 -4.34 -6.05 -7.03
N VAL A 168 -3.46 -5.10 -6.74
CA VAL A 168 -2.82 -4.92 -5.42
C VAL A 168 -2.84 -3.45 -5.02
N ILE A 169 -3.14 -3.19 -3.75
CA ILE A 169 -3.11 -1.85 -3.14
C ILE A 169 -2.03 -1.85 -2.05
N LEU A 170 -1.04 -1.00 -2.20
CA LEU A 170 0.02 -0.77 -1.23
C LEU A 170 -0.31 0.47 -0.39
N LEU A 171 -0.26 0.35 0.93
CA LEU A 171 -0.60 1.41 1.88
C LEU A 171 0.59 1.64 2.83
N ASP A 172 1.27 2.78 2.67
CA ASP A 172 2.39 3.17 3.54
C ASP A 172 1.90 4.17 4.59
N GLU A 173 1.56 3.71 5.78
CA GLU A 173 1.03 4.48 6.92
C GLU A 173 -0.11 5.46 6.53
N PRO A 174 -1.14 5.01 5.80
CA PRO A 174 -2.13 5.89 5.16
C PRO A 174 -2.98 6.70 6.15
N THR A 175 -2.90 6.42 7.44
CA THR A 175 -3.72 7.02 8.50
C THR A 175 -2.90 7.81 9.53
N SER A 176 -1.57 7.93 9.37
CA SER A 176 -0.67 8.52 10.37
C SER A 176 -0.95 9.99 10.68
N ALA A 177 -1.51 10.74 9.72
CA ALA A 177 -1.82 12.16 9.85
C ALA A 177 -3.33 12.44 9.96
N LEU A 178 -4.16 11.42 10.25
CA LEU A 178 -5.60 11.53 10.25
C LEU A 178 -6.19 11.49 11.67
N ASP A 179 -7.34 12.12 11.82
CA ASP A 179 -8.17 12.01 13.01
C ASP A 179 -8.75 10.58 13.17
N PRO A 180 -9.20 10.19 14.37
CA PRO A 180 -9.71 8.84 14.61
C PRO A 180 -10.92 8.45 13.74
N VAL A 181 -11.79 9.40 13.40
CA VAL A 181 -12.99 9.13 12.58
C VAL A 181 -12.56 8.83 11.13
N SER A 182 -11.66 9.63 10.56
CA SER A 182 -11.10 9.41 9.23
C SER A 182 -10.29 8.11 9.17
N THR A 183 -9.55 7.78 10.23
CA THR A 183 -8.83 6.51 10.36
C THR A 183 -9.79 5.32 10.32
N ALA A 184 -10.84 5.34 11.15
CA ALA A 184 -11.83 4.26 11.20
C ALA A 184 -12.54 4.06 9.84
N ARG A 185 -12.79 5.14 9.09
CA ARG A 185 -13.38 5.06 7.73
C ARG A 185 -12.45 4.34 6.76
N ILE A 186 -11.14 4.63 6.79
CA ILE A 186 -10.17 3.93 5.92
C ILE A 186 -10.02 2.47 6.34
N GLU A 187 -9.94 2.18 7.64
CA GLU A 187 -9.88 0.81 8.16
C GLU A 187 -11.11 -0.01 7.71
N GLY A 188 -12.32 0.53 7.92
CA GLY A 188 -13.56 -0.12 7.51
C GLY A 188 -13.60 -0.37 6.00
N LEU A 189 -13.22 0.62 5.20
CA LEU A 189 -13.15 0.49 3.76
C LEU A 189 -12.18 -0.62 3.32
N MET A 190 -10.99 -0.72 3.92
CA MET A 190 -10.04 -1.78 3.57
C MET A 190 -10.57 -3.18 3.90
N GLN A 191 -11.28 -3.32 5.02
CA GLN A 191 -11.96 -4.58 5.37
C GLN A 191 -13.07 -4.94 4.36
N GLU A 192 -13.79 -3.95 3.85
CA GLU A 192 -14.85 -4.15 2.87
C GLU A 192 -14.32 -4.59 1.49
N ILE A 193 -13.22 -3.96 1.03
CA ILE A 193 -12.72 -4.20 -0.33
C ILE A 193 -11.68 -5.33 -0.41
N LYS A 194 -11.18 -5.87 0.70
CA LYS A 194 -10.12 -6.89 0.70
C LYS A 194 -10.45 -8.17 -0.08
N GLU A 195 -11.74 -8.51 -0.19
CA GLU A 195 -12.16 -9.69 -0.97
C GLU A 195 -11.97 -9.50 -2.49
N GLN A 196 -11.88 -8.25 -2.95
CA GLN A 196 -11.68 -7.89 -4.35
C GLN A 196 -10.23 -7.53 -4.65
N TYR A 197 -9.47 -7.04 -3.65
CA TYR A 197 -8.11 -6.54 -3.80
C TYR A 197 -7.15 -7.23 -2.83
N THR A 198 -5.94 -7.49 -3.27
CA THR A 198 -4.84 -7.83 -2.36
C THR A 198 -4.31 -6.54 -1.75
N ILE A 199 -4.23 -6.47 -0.42
CA ILE A 199 -3.80 -5.26 0.28
C ILE A 199 -2.51 -5.55 1.04
N VAL A 200 -1.49 -4.71 0.85
CA VAL A 200 -0.26 -4.74 1.66
C VAL A 200 -0.19 -3.42 2.42
N TRP A 201 -0.23 -3.50 3.74
CA TRP A 201 -0.38 -2.34 4.61
C TRP A 201 0.77 -2.22 5.61
N VAL A 202 1.45 -1.09 5.65
CA VAL A 202 2.29 -0.66 6.78
C VAL A 202 1.42 0.20 7.69
N PRO A 203 1.02 -0.27 8.88
CA PRO A 203 0.19 0.48 9.82
C PRO A 203 1.03 1.49 10.61
N HIS A 204 0.35 2.48 11.19
CA HIS A 204 0.97 3.50 12.04
C HIS A 204 1.42 2.95 13.40
N ASN A 205 0.72 1.94 13.95
CA ASN A 205 1.02 1.33 15.24
C ASN A 205 0.61 -0.15 15.30
N VAL A 206 1.07 -0.83 16.37
CA VAL A 206 0.83 -2.27 16.58
C VAL A 206 -0.64 -2.60 16.77
N GLN A 207 -1.42 -1.72 17.43
CA GLN A 207 -2.84 -1.94 17.67
C GLN A 207 -3.62 -1.93 16.34
N GLN A 208 -3.28 -1.02 15.42
CA GLN A 208 -3.83 -1.00 14.08
C GLN A 208 -3.41 -2.25 13.30
N ALA A 209 -2.14 -2.64 13.40
CA ALA A 209 -1.63 -3.86 12.80
C ALA A 209 -2.46 -5.09 13.21
N ALA A 210 -2.70 -5.26 14.50
CA ALA A 210 -3.45 -6.40 15.05
C ALA A 210 -4.93 -6.44 14.59
N ARG A 211 -5.56 -5.25 14.44
CA ARG A 211 -6.97 -5.17 13.99
C ARG A 211 -7.14 -5.45 12.50
N MET A 212 -6.12 -5.10 11.71
CA MET A 212 -6.25 -5.11 10.24
C MET A 212 -5.70 -6.38 9.58
N ALA A 213 -4.80 -7.11 10.23
CA ALA A 213 -4.08 -8.20 9.62
C ALA A 213 -4.89 -9.48 9.47
N ASP A 214 -5.13 -9.92 8.24
CA ASP A 214 -5.41 -11.34 7.95
C ASP A 214 -4.09 -12.13 7.99
N TYR A 215 -3.01 -11.54 7.45
CA TYR A 215 -1.64 -12.06 7.48
C TYR A 215 -0.69 -10.97 7.94
N ALA A 216 0.36 -11.31 8.68
CA ALA A 216 1.30 -10.33 9.20
C ALA A 216 2.75 -10.76 9.00
N ALA A 217 3.65 -9.78 8.87
CA ALA A 217 5.08 -9.97 8.73
C ALA A 217 5.82 -8.93 9.58
N PHE A 218 6.63 -9.41 10.53
CA PHE A 218 7.42 -8.59 11.44
C PHE A 218 8.81 -8.34 10.87
N PHE A 219 9.16 -7.06 10.73
CA PHE A 219 10.44 -6.60 10.22
C PHE A 219 11.27 -5.92 11.30
N LEU A 220 12.54 -6.31 11.40
CA LEU A 220 13.50 -5.70 12.31
C LEU A 220 14.86 -5.54 11.61
N GLN A 221 15.37 -4.31 11.53
CA GLN A 221 16.70 -3.99 10.96
C GLN A 221 16.97 -4.62 9.58
N GLY A 222 15.96 -4.61 8.71
CA GLY A 222 16.06 -5.15 7.36
C GLY A 222 15.82 -6.66 7.24
N GLU A 223 15.55 -7.37 8.34
CA GLU A 223 15.25 -8.79 8.37
C GLU A 223 13.75 -9.06 8.52
N LEU A 224 13.25 -10.10 7.89
CA LEU A 224 11.94 -10.68 8.17
C LEU A 224 12.09 -11.68 9.33
N VAL A 225 11.70 -11.25 10.52
CA VAL A 225 11.86 -12.05 11.75
C VAL A 225 10.83 -13.15 11.85
N GLU A 226 9.55 -12.80 11.60
CA GLU A 226 8.43 -13.73 11.71
C GLU A 226 7.29 -13.31 10.78
N HIS A 227 6.58 -14.29 10.22
CA HIS A 227 5.37 -14.04 9.44
C HIS A 227 4.36 -15.17 9.60
N GLY A 228 3.08 -14.86 9.40
CA GLY A 228 2.00 -15.85 9.54
C GLY A 228 0.62 -15.20 9.64
N PRO A 229 -0.43 -16.00 9.94
CA PRO A 229 -1.76 -15.47 10.19
C PRO A 229 -1.76 -14.44 11.31
N GLY A 230 -2.45 -13.30 11.09
CA GLY A 230 -2.45 -12.18 12.03
C GLY A 230 -2.95 -12.56 13.41
N GLU A 231 -4.04 -13.32 13.49
CA GLU A 231 -4.61 -13.82 14.76
C GLU A 231 -3.62 -14.60 15.61
N THR A 232 -2.70 -15.35 14.98
CA THR A 232 -1.69 -16.12 15.70
C THR A 232 -0.50 -15.24 16.08
N LEU A 233 -0.01 -14.43 15.14
CA LEU A 233 1.23 -13.67 15.31
C LEU A 233 1.12 -12.57 16.37
N PHE A 234 -0.05 -11.93 16.51
CA PHE A 234 -0.26 -10.88 17.52
C PHE A 234 -0.65 -11.44 18.89
N VAL A 235 -1.11 -12.69 19.00
CA VAL A 235 -1.53 -13.30 20.26
C VAL A 235 -0.44 -14.21 20.86
N LYS A 236 0.21 -15.01 20.00
CA LYS A 236 1.22 -15.98 20.42
C LYS A 236 2.35 -16.05 19.40
N PRO A 237 3.18 -15.00 19.31
CA PRO A 237 4.35 -15.02 18.44
C PRO A 237 5.33 -16.12 18.88
N ARG A 238 6.08 -16.65 17.91
CA ARG A 238 7.07 -17.72 18.16
C ARG A 238 8.46 -17.13 18.47
N ASP A 239 8.81 -16.01 17.84
CA ASP A 239 10.08 -15.31 18.07
C ASP A 239 9.94 -14.31 19.23
N GLN A 240 10.90 -14.36 20.15
CA GLN A 240 10.92 -13.49 21.33
C GLN A 240 10.96 -12.00 20.94
N ARG A 241 11.65 -11.64 19.87
CA ARG A 241 11.74 -10.25 19.38
C ARG A 241 10.37 -9.75 18.93
N THR A 242 9.57 -10.60 18.28
CA THR A 242 8.19 -10.30 17.89
C THR A 242 7.33 -10.10 19.14
N GLN A 243 7.47 -10.98 20.13
CA GLN A 243 6.72 -10.89 21.38
C GLN A 243 7.03 -9.61 22.15
N ASP A 244 8.30 -9.25 22.27
CA ASP A 244 8.74 -8.04 22.96
C ASP A 244 8.20 -6.78 22.27
N TYR A 245 8.20 -6.77 20.92
CA TYR A 245 7.66 -5.66 20.14
C TYR A 245 6.14 -5.52 20.28
N VAL A 246 5.39 -6.61 20.16
CA VAL A 246 3.92 -6.63 20.28
C VAL A 246 3.45 -6.23 21.69
N THR A 247 4.20 -6.64 22.73
CA THR A 247 3.87 -6.31 24.12
C THR A 247 4.41 -4.95 24.60
N GLY A 248 5.11 -4.20 23.75
CA GLY A 248 5.68 -2.89 24.10
C GLY A 248 6.92 -2.97 25.00
N ARG A 249 7.58 -4.11 25.08
CA ARG A 249 8.83 -4.33 25.86
C ARG A 249 10.08 -4.10 25.00
N PHE A 250 9.90 -3.59 23.80
CA PHE A 250 10.96 -3.34 22.85
C PHE A 250 11.56 -1.94 23.13
N GLY A 251 12.79 -1.89 23.64
CA GLY A 251 13.53 -0.66 23.96
C GLY A 251 14.95 -0.98 24.38
#